data_a59320cb892b76b9e82c7b19bf956b49
#
_entry.id   a59320cb892b76b9e82c7b19bf956b49
#
_cell.length_a   1.000
_cell.length_b   1.000
_cell.length_c   1.000
_cell.angle_alpha   90.00
_cell.angle_beta   90.00
_cell.angle_gamma   90.00
#
_symmetry.space_group_name_H-M   'P 1'
#
loop_
_entity.id
_entity.type
_entity.pdbx_description
1 polymer ?
#
loop_
_entity_poly.entity_id
_entity_poly.type
_entity_poly.pdbx_seq_one_letter_code
_entity_poly.pdbx_strand_id
1 'polypeptide(L)'
;MADDGTTETAVNHMCATTPARPGRLRRIRYSFECLGWRAAMTELANGVDAPESDSEFDAQHGTDTAGSVEPGDLGIGNAESRKLAIRYLPSPLRVTSWMLERIGVDPREYSLVDLGCGKGRVLLVAAQQPFHKIVGVEISTDLAAIARRNIARFRPSSEQLRAIAVENTDVRKFTMPPGNLLIHMYHPFDPAISAAVFARLAAIQELPPRRVVVAYLTYTQSVSSVAEMFAAFGWLRLLRYEESIRGRYNWLFYEGTPTA
;
A
#
# COMPACT_ATOMS: atom_id res chain seq x y z
N MET A 1 10.86 -20.81 27.50
CA MET A 1 11.78 -20.23 26.53
C MET A 1 11.72 -21.12 25.30
N ALA A 2 10.82 -20.84 24.41
CA ALA A 2 10.75 -21.50 23.08
C ALA A 2 11.37 -20.52 22.09
N ASP A 3 12.43 -20.96 21.48
CA ASP A 3 13.28 -20.24 20.53
C ASP A 3 12.45 -19.86 19.30
N ASP A 4 12.35 -18.55 19.05
CA ASP A 4 11.61 -17.96 17.94
C ASP A 4 12.43 -18.02 16.61
N GLY A 5 13.04 -19.19 16.35
CA GLY A 5 13.81 -19.44 15.13
C GLY A 5 12.99 -19.45 13.84
N THR A 6 11.65 -19.40 13.92
CA THR A 6 10.79 -19.58 12.73
C THR A 6 10.64 -18.32 11.89
N THR A 7 10.61 -17.13 12.52
CA THR A 7 10.47 -15.84 11.80
C THR A 7 11.80 -15.44 11.14
N GLU A 8 12.90 -15.62 11.85
CA GLU A 8 14.24 -15.33 11.34
C GLU A 8 14.63 -16.29 10.20
N THR A 9 14.24 -17.58 10.33
CA THR A 9 14.44 -18.58 9.29
C THR A 9 13.60 -18.29 8.04
N ALA A 10 12.34 -17.84 8.20
CA ALA A 10 11.49 -17.48 7.08
C ALA A 10 12.01 -16.25 6.33
N VAL A 11 12.43 -15.21 7.06
CA VAL A 11 13.01 -13.99 6.49
C VAL A 11 14.34 -14.30 5.81
N ASN A 12 15.21 -15.10 6.45
CA ASN A 12 16.50 -15.50 5.87
C ASN A 12 16.33 -16.40 4.65
N HIS A 13 15.32 -17.27 4.62
CA HIS A 13 15.01 -18.09 3.44
C HIS A 13 14.45 -17.25 2.28
N MET A 14 13.74 -16.17 2.58
CA MET A 14 13.24 -15.22 1.57
C MET A 14 14.35 -14.32 1.01
N CYS A 15 15.38 -13.99 1.84
CA CYS A 15 16.51 -13.18 1.43
C CYS A 15 17.57 -13.96 0.62
N ALA A 16 17.68 -15.28 0.81
CA ALA A 16 18.72 -16.11 0.19
C ALA A 16 18.48 -16.42 -1.30
N THR A 17 17.25 -16.24 -1.79
CA THR A 17 16.93 -16.46 -3.19
C THR A 17 16.27 -15.20 -3.75
N THR A 18 17.03 -14.41 -4.51
CA THR A 18 16.40 -13.40 -5.39
C THR A 18 15.41 -14.18 -6.27
N PRO A 19 14.10 -13.98 -6.12
CA PRO A 19 13.14 -14.77 -6.86
C PRO A 19 13.36 -14.52 -8.35
N ALA A 20 13.56 -15.60 -9.11
CA ALA A 20 13.66 -15.50 -10.56
C ALA A 20 12.41 -14.79 -11.08
N ARG A 21 12.57 -13.88 -12.05
CA ARG A 21 11.44 -13.19 -12.68
C ARG A 21 10.40 -14.23 -13.11
N PRO A 22 9.12 -14.07 -12.77
CA PRO A 22 8.11 -15.04 -13.13
C PRO A 22 8.08 -15.23 -14.65
N GLY A 23 8.07 -16.47 -15.11
CA GLY A 23 8.06 -16.80 -16.53
C GLY A 23 6.87 -16.15 -17.25
N ARG A 24 7.03 -15.83 -18.53
CA ARG A 24 6.01 -15.16 -19.37
C ARG A 24 4.61 -15.81 -19.24
N LEU A 25 4.56 -17.14 -19.23
CA LEU A 25 3.30 -17.90 -19.09
C LEU A 25 2.60 -17.67 -17.74
N ARG A 26 3.35 -17.60 -16.64
CA ARG A 26 2.80 -17.32 -15.30
C ARG A 26 2.19 -15.92 -15.25
N ARG A 27 2.81 -14.95 -15.89
CA ARG A 27 2.34 -13.56 -15.97
C ARG A 27 1.04 -13.45 -16.78
N ILE A 28 0.99 -14.10 -17.96
CA ILE A 28 -0.21 -14.13 -18.82
C ILE A 28 -1.37 -14.81 -18.09
N ARG A 29 -1.11 -15.95 -17.44
CA ARG A 29 -2.11 -16.66 -16.65
C ARG A 29 -2.68 -15.78 -15.54
N TYR A 30 -1.83 -15.05 -14.84
CA TYR A 30 -2.25 -14.12 -13.81
C TYR A 30 -3.12 -12.98 -14.39
N SER A 31 -2.71 -12.36 -15.49
CA SER A 31 -3.51 -11.32 -16.15
C SER A 31 -4.89 -11.86 -16.55
N PHE A 32 -4.94 -13.09 -17.05
CA PHE A 32 -6.20 -13.74 -17.38
C PHE A 32 -7.09 -13.98 -16.15
N GLU A 33 -6.51 -14.52 -15.06
CA GLU A 33 -7.25 -14.87 -13.85
C GLU A 33 -7.72 -13.65 -13.04
N CYS A 34 -6.91 -12.58 -13.02
CA CYS A 34 -7.14 -11.43 -12.13
C CYS A 34 -7.68 -10.18 -12.84
N LEU A 35 -7.39 -10.01 -14.13
CA LEU A 35 -7.70 -8.79 -14.87
C LEU A 35 -8.63 -9.03 -16.08
N GLY A 36 -8.96 -10.29 -16.34
CA GLY A 36 -9.81 -10.72 -17.43
C GLY A 36 -9.09 -10.85 -18.78
N TRP A 37 -9.78 -11.44 -19.76
CA TRP A 37 -9.21 -11.82 -21.06
C TRP A 37 -8.67 -10.65 -21.88
N ARG A 38 -9.29 -9.46 -21.77
CA ARG A 38 -8.83 -8.24 -22.49
C ARG A 38 -7.46 -7.79 -22.03
N ALA A 39 -7.21 -7.78 -20.73
CA ALA A 39 -5.91 -7.42 -20.17
C ALA A 39 -4.83 -8.46 -20.56
N ALA A 40 -5.17 -9.75 -20.51
CA ALA A 40 -4.28 -10.82 -20.96
C ALA A 40 -3.91 -10.70 -22.44
N MET A 41 -4.87 -10.36 -23.31
CA MET A 41 -4.63 -10.13 -24.73
C MET A 41 -3.78 -8.88 -24.98
N THR A 42 -3.97 -7.82 -24.21
CA THR A 42 -3.15 -6.61 -24.29
C THR A 42 -1.70 -6.91 -23.90
N GLU A 43 -1.48 -7.72 -22.86
CA GLU A 43 -0.13 -8.17 -22.50
C GLU A 43 0.51 -9.06 -23.55
N LEU A 44 -0.27 -9.91 -24.22
CA LEU A 44 0.21 -10.73 -25.34
C LEU A 44 0.62 -9.88 -26.54
N ALA A 45 -0.16 -8.86 -26.87
CA ALA A 45 0.05 -7.99 -28.04
C ALA A 45 1.20 -6.99 -27.83
N ASN A 46 1.27 -6.37 -26.63
CA ASN A 46 2.22 -5.27 -26.36
C ASN A 46 3.50 -5.71 -25.64
N GLY A 47 3.65 -6.99 -25.36
CA GLY A 47 4.71 -7.50 -24.51
C GLY A 47 4.42 -7.23 -23.03
N VAL A 48 5.05 -8.03 -22.18
CA VAL A 48 4.80 -8.06 -20.71
C VAL A 48 5.33 -6.81 -20.00
N ASP A 49 6.10 -5.97 -20.68
CA ASP A 49 6.73 -4.77 -20.14
C ASP A 49 6.03 -3.46 -20.54
N ALA A 50 4.84 -3.54 -21.16
CA ALA A 50 4.06 -2.33 -21.43
C ALA A 50 3.81 -1.58 -20.09
N PRO A 51 4.20 -0.30 -19.98
CA PRO A 51 3.92 0.47 -18.78
C PRO A 51 2.42 0.50 -18.57
N GLU A 52 2.01 0.32 -17.33
CA GLU A 52 0.64 0.58 -16.95
C GLU A 52 0.32 2.02 -17.31
N SER A 53 -0.68 2.23 -18.16
CA SER A 53 -1.05 3.57 -18.56
C SER A 53 -1.83 4.24 -17.41
N ASP A 54 -1.08 4.82 -16.48
CA ASP A 54 -1.64 5.65 -15.41
C ASP A 54 -2.56 6.76 -15.95
N SER A 55 -2.25 7.23 -17.15
CA SER A 55 -3.05 8.23 -17.87
C SER A 55 -4.43 7.71 -18.31
N GLU A 56 -4.57 6.40 -18.55
CA GLU A 56 -5.86 5.82 -18.94
C GLU A 56 -6.87 5.83 -17.79
N PHE A 57 -6.42 5.50 -16.57
CA PHE A 57 -7.25 5.60 -15.37
C PHE A 57 -7.69 7.05 -15.12
N ASP A 58 -6.75 7.99 -15.20
CA ASP A 58 -7.03 9.40 -14.98
C ASP A 58 -7.97 9.96 -16.05
N ALA A 59 -7.80 9.58 -17.31
CA ALA A 59 -8.69 9.98 -18.41
C ALA A 59 -10.11 9.42 -18.21
N GLN A 60 -10.24 8.15 -17.80
CA GLN A 60 -11.51 7.50 -17.56
C GLN A 60 -12.30 8.15 -16.42
N HIS A 61 -11.63 8.58 -15.37
CA HIS A 61 -12.26 9.07 -14.14
C HIS A 61 -12.19 10.61 -13.99
N GLY A 62 -11.51 11.31 -14.87
CA GLY A 62 -11.30 12.76 -14.79
C GLY A 62 -10.41 13.15 -13.62
N THR A 63 -9.49 12.27 -13.21
CA THR A 63 -8.59 12.44 -12.07
C THR A 63 -7.18 12.84 -12.48
N ASP A 64 -6.33 13.18 -11.54
CA ASP A 64 -4.91 13.47 -11.67
C ASP A 64 -4.16 12.67 -10.61
N THR A 65 -3.95 11.37 -10.86
CA THR A 65 -3.22 10.51 -9.94
C THR A 65 -1.85 10.09 -10.48
N ALA A 66 -1.59 10.33 -11.75
CA ALA A 66 -0.35 9.97 -12.44
C ALA A 66 0.81 10.94 -12.14
N GLY A 67 1.98 10.56 -12.67
CA GLY A 67 3.21 11.33 -12.59
C GLY A 67 3.93 11.18 -11.26
N SER A 68 5.12 11.79 -11.16
CA SER A 68 5.94 11.83 -9.95
C SER A 68 6.16 13.27 -9.51
N VAL A 69 6.39 13.48 -8.21
CA VAL A 69 6.74 14.80 -7.65
C VAL A 69 8.00 14.63 -6.80
N GLU A 70 9.02 15.43 -7.10
CA GLU A 70 10.29 15.38 -6.38
C GLU A 70 10.13 15.94 -4.95
N PRO A 71 10.97 15.53 -3.99
CA PRO A 71 10.85 15.95 -2.60
C PRO A 71 10.86 17.49 -2.42
N GLY A 72 11.60 18.20 -3.26
CA GLY A 72 11.69 19.68 -3.23
C GLY A 72 10.38 20.39 -3.60
N ASP A 73 9.53 19.70 -4.38
CA ASP A 73 8.29 20.26 -4.95
C ASP A 73 7.02 19.79 -4.22
N LEU A 74 7.18 19.05 -3.11
CA LEU A 74 6.04 18.45 -2.39
C LEU A 74 5.19 19.43 -1.58
N GLY A 75 5.54 20.70 -1.48
CA GLY A 75 4.74 21.67 -0.71
C GLY A 75 4.69 21.37 0.80
N ILE A 76 5.77 20.83 1.39
CA ILE A 76 5.84 20.51 2.82
C ILE A 76 6.33 21.74 3.58
N GLY A 77 5.47 22.31 4.44
CA GLY A 77 5.76 23.53 5.19
C GLY A 77 6.86 23.38 6.26
N ASN A 78 6.92 22.22 6.93
CA ASN A 78 7.87 21.96 8.00
C ASN A 78 9.25 21.54 7.44
N ALA A 79 10.31 22.27 7.83
CA ALA A 79 11.66 22.04 7.31
C ALA A 79 12.25 20.67 7.71
N GLU A 80 11.95 20.17 8.90
CA GLU A 80 12.38 18.84 9.37
C GLU A 80 11.71 17.73 8.57
N SER A 81 10.40 17.82 8.42
CA SER A 81 9.63 16.83 7.62
C SER A 81 10.03 16.85 6.15
N ARG A 82 10.40 18.02 5.61
CA ARG A 82 10.89 18.15 4.22
C ARG A 82 12.20 17.40 4.00
N LYS A 83 13.10 17.38 4.97
CA LYS A 83 14.37 16.63 4.88
C LYS A 83 14.17 15.11 4.83
N LEU A 84 13.08 14.62 5.40
CA LEU A 84 12.72 13.21 5.47
C LEU A 84 11.71 12.81 4.38
N ALA A 85 11.33 13.75 3.52
CA ALA A 85 10.36 13.52 2.46
C ALA A 85 10.96 12.64 1.36
N ILE A 86 10.16 11.71 0.89
CA ILE A 86 10.47 10.83 -0.24
C ILE A 86 9.68 11.29 -1.46
N ARG A 87 10.24 11.09 -2.64
CA ARG A 87 9.56 11.39 -3.89
C ARG A 87 8.18 10.71 -3.96
N TYR A 88 7.16 11.48 -4.34
CA TYR A 88 5.87 10.90 -4.65
C TYR A 88 5.96 10.06 -5.93
N LEU A 89 5.48 8.83 -5.81
CA LEU A 89 5.21 7.91 -6.93
C LEU A 89 3.84 7.28 -6.70
N PRO A 90 2.96 7.24 -7.71
CA PRO A 90 1.67 6.58 -7.56
C PRO A 90 1.85 5.06 -7.41
N SER A 91 1.08 4.44 -6.54
CA SER A 91 1.01 2.99 -6.47
C SER A 91 0.47 2.43 -7.78
N PRO A 92 1.09 1.39 -8.37
CA PRO A 92 0.62 0.83 -9.63
C PRO A 92 -0.80 0.27 -9.48
N LEU A 93 -1.72 0.65 -10.38
CA LEU A 93 -3.14 0.29 -10.30
C LEU A 93 -3.37 -1.21 -10.18
N ARG A 94 -2.79 -1.99 -11.10
CA ARG A 94 -2.96 -3.44 -11.14
C ARG A 94 -2.44 -4.14 -9.90
N VAL A 95 -1.31 -3.67 -9.37
CA VAL A 95 -0.68 -4.23 -8.17
C VAL A 95 -1.54 -3.91 -6.94
N THR A 96 -2.14 -2.71 -6.90
CA THR A 96 -3.04 -2.28 -5.82
C THR A 96 -4.37 -3.02 -5.88
N SER A 97 -5.01 -3.11 -7.05
CA SER A 97 -6.27 -3.87 -7.21
C SER A 97 -6.10 -5.33 -6.84
N TRP A 98 -5.02 -5.95 -7.32
CA TRP A 98 -4.67 -7.32 -6.98
C TRP A 98 -4.51 -7.55 -5.47
N MET A 99 -3.86 -6.62 -4.78
CA MET A 99 -3.72 -6.68 -3.33
C MET A 99 -5.08 -6.66 -2.63
N LEU A 100 -5.96 -5.73 -3.00
CA LEU A 100 -7.28 -5.57 -2.40
C LEU A 100 -8.18 -6.80 -2.60
N GLU A 101 -8.06 -7.48 -3.73
CA GLU A 101 -8.80 -8.71 -4.02
C GLU A 101 -8.32 -9.91 -3.21
N ARG A 102 -7.03 -9.93 -2.81
CA ARG A 102 -6.37 -11.10 -2.25
C ARG A 102 -5.85 -10.94 -0.83
N ILE A 103 -6.06 -9.78 -0.22
CA ILE A 103 -5.56 -9.52 1.15
C ILE A 103 -6.17 -10.49 2.18
N GLY A 104 -7.33 -11.08 1.91
CA GLY A 104 -7.94 -12.09 2.77
C GLY A 104 -8.64 -11.51 4.01
N VAL A 105 -8.98 -10.21 4.00
CA VAL A 105 -9.83 -9.57 5.00
C VAL A 105 -11.22 -9.28 4.41
N ASP A 106 -12.27 -9.31 5.21
CA ASP A 106 -13.58 -8.77 4.77
C ASP A 106 -13.52 -7.24 4.84
N PRO A 107 -13.60 -6.51 3.70
CA PRO A 107 -13.51 -5.06 3.72
C PRO A 107 -14.55 -4.38 4.61
N ARG A 108 -15.73 -5.01 4.81
CA ARG A 108 -16.80 -4.46 5.66
C ARG A 108 -16.38 -4.32 7.12
N GLU A 109 -15.47 -5.18 7.57
CA GLU A 109 -14.97 -5.22 8.94
C GLU A 109 -13.74 -4.33 9.17
N TYR A 110 -13.17 -3.76 8.11
CA TYR A 110 -11.93 -3.01 8.17
C TYR A 110 -12.08 -1.56 7.70
N SER A 111 -11.36 -0.67 8.38
CA SER A 111 -11.02 0.63 7.81
C SER A 111 -9.69 0.53 7.05
N LEU A 112 -9.66 0.96 5.79
CA LEU A 112 -8.42 1.10 5.04
C LEU A 112 -7.78 2.45 5.38
N VAL A 113 -6.49 2.43 5.73
CA VAL A 113 -5.69 3.64 5.97
C VAL A 113 -4.47 3.60 5.06
N ASP A 114 -4.38 4.57 4.15
CA ASP A 114 -3.24 4.73 3.24
C ASP A 114 -2.28 5.78 3.80
N LEU A 115 -1.13 5.32 4.31
CA LEU A 115 -0.13 6.18 4.92
C LEU A 115 0.84 6.70 3.85
N GLY A 116 0.79 8.00 3.58
CA GLY A 116 1.44 8.64 2.45
C GLY A 116 0.60 8.50 1.18
N CYS A 117 -0.67 8.87 1.24
CA CYS A 117 -1.62 8.61 0.16
C CYS A 117 -1.38 9.41 -1.12
N GLY A 118 -0.47 10.40 -1.09
CA GLY A 118 -0.14 11.23 -2.23
C GLY A 118 -1.39 11.86 -2.87
N LYS A 119 -1.54 11.66 -4.17
CA LYS A 119 -2.71 12.13 -4.95
C LYS A 119 -3.96 11.26 -4.78
N GLY A 120 -3.94 10.24 -3.89
CA GLY A 120 -5.12 9.47 -3.48
C GLY A 120 -5.50 8.28 -4.37
N ARG A 121 -4.62 7.78 -5.25
CA ARG A 121 -4.93 6.67 -6.15
C ARG A 121 -5.44 5.44 -5.42
N VAL A 122 -4.77 5.02 -4.36
CA VAL A 122 -5.15 3.84 -3.57
C VAL A 122 -6.53 4.01 -2.95
N LEU A 123 -6.88 5.23 -2.52
CA LEU A 123 -8.19 5.54 -1.95
C LEU A 123 -9.30 5.34 -2.99
N LEU A 124 -9.06 5.78 -4.25
CA LEU A 124 -10.02 5.62 -5.33
C LEU A 124 -10.21 4.15 -5.72
N VAL A 125 -9.13 3.38 -5.78
CA VAL A 125 -9.19 1.94 -6.06
C VAL A 125 -9.92 1.21 -4.93
N ALA A 126 -9.61 1.55 -3.68
CA ALA A 126 -10.25 0.97 -2.50
C ALA A 126 -11.75 1.33 -2.39
N ALA A 127 -12.17 2.47 -2.94
CA ALA A 127 -13.59 2.87 -2.96
C ALA A 127 -14.48 1.94 -3.78
N GLN A 128 -13.92 1.06 -4.59
CA GLN A 128 -14.64 0.01 -5.31
C GLN A 128 -14.95 -1.21 -4.42
N GLN A 129 -14.39 -1.25 -3.22
CA GLN A 129 -14.60 -2.29 -2.22
C GLN A 129 -15.43 -1.74 -1.04
N PRO A 130 -16.22 -2.57 -0.36
CA PRO A 130 -17.12 -2.12 0.70
C PRO A 130 -16.41 -1.88 2.05
N PHE A 131 -15.27 -1.19 2.07
CA PHE A 131 -14.58 -0.86 3.33
C PHE A 131 -15.48 -0.07 4.26
N HIS A 132 -15.34 -0.32 5.57
CA HIS A 132 -16.07 0.43 6.60
C HIS A 132 -15.74 1.92 6.52
N LYS A 133 -14.46 2.28 6.35
CA LYS A 133 -13.95 3.63 6.13
C LYS A 133 -12.70 3.59 5.28
N ILE A 134 -12.44 4.65 4.51
CA ILE A 134 -11.20 4.80 3.74
C ILE A 134 -10.60 6.15 4.12
N VAL A 135 -9.34 6.14 4.58
CA VAL A 135 -8.63 7.34 5.02
C VAL A 135 -7.25 7.40 4.39
N GLY A 136 -6.94 8.51 3.73
CA GLY A 136 -5.59 8.83 3.30
C GLY A 136 -4.94 9.82 4.27
N VAL A 137 -3.66 9.58 4.58
CA VAL A 137 -2.85 10.50 5.38
C VAL A 137 -1.73 11.04 4.50
N GLU A 138 -1.65 12.37 4.36
CA GLU A 138 -0.66 13.01 3.49
C GLU A 138 -0.13 14.29 4.14
N ILE A 139 1.21 14.42 4.20
CA ILE A 139 1.86 15.59 4.80
C ILE A 139 1.94 16.77 3.83
N SER A 140 2.05 16.50 2.52
CA SER A 140 2.06 17.53 1.48
C SER A 140 0.67 18.15 1.34
N THR A 141 0.58 19.45 1.56
CA THR A 141 -0.66 20.20 1.38
C THR A 141 -1.14 20.16 -0.07
N ASP A 142 -0.21 20.21 -1.02
CA ASP A 142 -0.52 20.21 -2.44
C ASP A 142 -1.04 18.85 -2.90
N LEU A 143 -0.38 17.76 -2.51
CA LEU A 143 -0.84 16.41 -2.84
C LEU A 143 -2.18 16.08 -2.17
N ALA A 144 -2.36 16.46 -0.90
CA ALA A 144 -3.63 16.29 -0.20
C ALA A 144 -4.77 17.07 -0.86
N ALA A 145 -4.51 18.28 -1.37
CA ALA A 145 -5.49 19.04 -2.13
C ALA A 145 -5.83 18.37 -3.47
N ILE A 146 -4.83 17.80 -4.16
CA ILE A 146 -5.06 16.99 -5.38
C ILE A 146 -5.90 15.77 -5.05
N ALA A 147 -5.56 15.02 -4.00
CA ALA A 147 -6.31 13.84 -3.57
C ALA A 147 -7.79 14.16 -3.31
N ARG A 148 -8.09 15.25 -2.60
CA ARG A 148 -9.47 15.71 -2.36
C ARG A 148 -10.21 16.05 -3.65
N ARG A 149 -9.55 16.72 -4.60
CA ARG A 149 -10.14 17.00 -5.92
C ARG A 149 -10.41 15.72 -6.71
N ASN A 150 -9.50 14.75 -6.66
CA ASN A 150 -9.68 13.45 -7.30
C ASN A 150 -10.87 12.69 -6.73
N ILE A 151 -11.02 12.65 -5.40
CA ILE A 151 -12.16 12.03 -4.72
C ILE A 151 -13.48 12.71 -5.15
N ALA A 152 -13.51 14.05 -5.22
CA ALA A 152 -14.70 14.79 -5.63
C ALA A 152 -15.12 14.52 -7.09
N ARG A 153 -14.18 14.19 -7.96
CA ARG A 153 -14.41 13.88 -9.38
C ARG A 153 -14.72 12.41 -9.64
N PHE A 154 -14.14 11.54 -8.83
CA PHE A 154 -14.27 10.10 -9.02
C PHE A 154 -15.73 9.65 -8.93
N ARG A 155 -16.14 8.85 -9.91
CA ARG A 155 -17.48 8.25 -9.98
C ARG A 155 -17.32 6.75 -10.14
N PRO A 156 -17.31 6.00 -9.02
CA PRO A 156 -17.26 4.54 -9.09
C PRO A 156 -18.52 3.99 -9.75
N SER A 157 -18.38 2.85 -10.39
CA SER A 157 -19.49 2.13 -11.04
C SER A 157 -20.52 1.54 -10.06
N SER A 158 -20.18 1.45 -8.78
CA SER A 158 -21.07 0.98 -7.72
C SER A 158 -21.64 2.15 -6.90
N GLU A 159 -22.90 2.07 -6.50
CA GLU A 159 -23.58 3.07 -5.66
C GLU A 159 -22.99 3.23 -4.25
N GLN A 160 -21.99 2.43 -3.91
CA GLN A 160 -21.37 2.40 -2.57
C GLN A 160 -20.22 3.41 -2.47
N LEU A 161 -20.50 4.70 -2.62
CA LEU A 161 -19.60 5.77 -2.19
C LEU A 161 -19.46 5.73 -0.66
N ARG A 162 -18.47 5.02 -0.18
CA ARG A 162 -18.05 5.13 1.22
C ARG A 162 -17.36 6.48 1.42
N ALA A 163 -17.58 7.10 2.58
CA ALA A 163 -16.90 8.35 2.90
C ALA A 163 -15.40 8.16 2.90
N ILE A 164 -14.74 8.71 1.88
CA ILE A 164 -13.29 8.77 1.81
C ILE A 164 -12.85 10.08 2.45
N ALA A 165 -11.93 10.01 3.39
CA ALA A 165 -11.33 11.17 4.02
C ALA A 165 -9.85 11.30 3.65
N VAL A 166 -9.36 12.54 3.54
CA VAL A 166 -7.93 12.85 3.42
C VAL A 166 -7.53 13.79 4.55
N GLU A 167 -6.66 13.27 5.42
CA GLU A 167 -6.09 14.02 6.54
C GLU A 167 -4.75 14.60 6.10
N ASN A 168 -4.69 15.94 5.99
CA ASN A 168 -3.43 16.62 5.70
C ASN A 168 -2.66 16.86 7.00
N THR A 169 -1.89 15.87 7.39
CA THR A 169 -1.15 15.89 8.64
C THR A 169 0.10 15.01 8.58
N ASP A 170 1.00 15.24 9.51
CA ASP A 170 2.12 14.32 9.75
C ASP A 170 1.58 12.98 10.29
N VAL A 171 1.99 11.89 9.67
CA VAL A 171 1.57 10.54 10.05
C VAL A 171 1.88 10.20 11.52
N ARG A 172 2.92 10.81 12.08
CA ARG A 172 3.27 10.69 13.51
C ARG A 172 2.25 11.29 14.45
N LYS A 173 1.40 12.19 13.96
CA LYS A 173 0.33 12.88 14.71
C LYS A 173 -1.07 12.36 14.38
N PHE A 174 -1.19 11.59 13.31
CA PHE A 174 -2.49 11.07 12.86
C PHE A 174 -3.11 10.12 13.88
N THR A 175 -4.39 10.27 14.15
CA THR A 175 -5.16 9.36 15.02
C THR A 175 -5.83 8.29 14.18
N MET A 176 -5.45 7.04 14.39
CA MET A 176 -6.01 5.90 13.67
C MET A 176 -7.51 5.76 13.96
N PRO A 177 -8.35 5.43 12.97
CA PRO A 177 -9.76 5.17 13.21
C PRO A 177 -9.96 3.96 14.12
N PRO A 178 -11.12 3.85 14.81
CA PRO A 178 -11.46 2.69 15.62
C PRO A 178 -11.72 1.44 14.75
N GLY A 179 -11.76 0.26 15.38
CA GLY A 179 -12.03 -1.02 14.71
C GLY A 179 -10.79 -1.60 14.02
N ASN A 180 -11.00 -2.65 13.21
CA ASN A 180 -9.92 -3.32 12.51
C ASN A 180 -9.33 -2.43 11.41
N LEU A 181 -8.02 -2.53 11.21
CA LEU A 181 -7.27 -1.69 10.29
C LEU A 181 -6.58 -2.51 9.20
N LEU A 182 -6.76 -2.11 7.96
CA LEU A 182 -5.88 -2.45 6.85
C LEU A 182 -5.02 -1.22 6.55
N ILE A 183 -3.75 -1.29 6.90
CA ILE A 183 -2.78 -0.23 6.65
C ILE A 183 -2.08 -0.50 5.32
N HIS A 184 -2.25 0.40 4.37
CA HIS A 184 -1.50 0.37 3.11
C HIS A 184 -0.29 1.29 3.20
N MET A 185 0.85 0.84 2.67
CA MET A 185 2.09 1.62 2.56
C MET A 185 2.82 1.25 1.26
N TYR A 186 3.23 2.26 0.50
CA TYR A 186 4.13 2.09 -0.64
C TYR A 186 5.43 2.83 -0.38
N HIS A 187 6.31 2.22 0.42
CA HIS A 187 7.64 2.76 0.77
C HIS A 187 7.60 4.28 1.11
N PRO A 188 6.67 4.73 1.97
CA PRO A 188 6.34 6.14 2.06
C PRO A 188 7.26 6.95 2.96
N PHE A 189 8.10 6.32 3.79
CA PHE A 189 8.81 7.00 4.86
C PHE A 189 10.25 6.53 5.03
N ASP A 190 11.05 7.44 5.58
CA ASP A 190 12.32 7.12 6.22
C ASP A 190 12.12 6.08 7.36
N PRO A 191 13.11 5.20 7.64
CA PRO A 191 13.02 4.21 8.71
C PRO A 191 12.65 4.77 10.08
N ALA A 192 13.12 5.96 10.45
CA ALA A 192 12.79 6.58 11.74
C ALA A 192 11.32 6.98 11.85
N ILE A 193 10.72 7.48 10.76
CA ILE A 193 9.28 7.78 10.71
C ILE A 193 8.48 6.46 10.78
N SER A 194 8.91 5.45 10.04
CA SER A 194 8.28 4.12 10.06
C SER A 194 8.29 3.55 11.48
N ALA A 195 9.40 3.63 12.19
CA ALA A 195 9.50 3.17 13.57
C ALA A 195 8.50 3.89 14.51
N ALA A 196 8.38 5.21 14.39
CA ALA A 196 7.43 5.98 15.18
C ALA A 196 5.97 5.60 14.88
N VAL A 197 5.63 5.35 13.62
CA VAL A 197 4.31 4.90 13.20
C VAL A 197 3.99 3.52 13.77
N PHE A 198 4.90 2.56 13.64
CA PHE A 198 4.66 1.20 14.12
C PHE A 198 4.63 1.10 15.64
N ALA A 199 5.40 1.91 16.37
CA ALA A 199 5.29 2.01 17.82
C ALA A 199 3.88 2.51 18.25
N ARG A 200 3.32 3.47 17.54
CA ARG A 200 1.95 3.95 17.81
C ARG A 200 0.89 2.93 17.43
N LEU A 201 1.07 2.20 16.35
CA LEU A 201 0.17 1.12 15.97
C LEU A 201 0.17 0.00 17.02
N ALA A 202 1.33 -0.36 17.56
CA ALA A 202 1.45 -1.30 18.66
C ALA A 202 0.59 -0.88 19.88
N ALA A 203 0.71 0.38 20.28
CA ALA A 203 -0.02 0.90 21.44
C ALA A 203 -1.54 0.89 21.26
N ILE A 204 -2.06 1.02 20.05
CA ILE A 204 -3.50 1.09 19.80
C ILE A 204 -4.16 -0.26 19.54
N GLN A 205 -3.42 -1.31 19.23
CA GLN A 205 -4.02 -2.61 18.94
C GLN A 205 -4.54 -3.31 20.19
N GLU A 206 -4.08 -2.90 21.37
CA GLU A 206 -4.39 -3.54 22.65
C GLU A 206 -5.71 -3.07 23.25
N LEU A 207 -6.14 -1.82 22.98
CA LEU A 207 -7.26 -1.20 23.70
C LEU A 207 -8.17 -0.36 22.76
N PRO A 208 -9.37 -0.84 22.40
CA PRO A 208 -9.88 -2.22 22.51
C PRO A 208 -9.16 -3.16 21.55
N PRO A 209 -9.14 -4.45 21.79
CA PRO A 209 -8.49 -5.41 20.89
C PRO A 209 -9.00 -5.25 19.47
N ARG A 210 -8.08 -5.11 18.52
CA ARG A 210 -8.39 -4.95 17.10
C ARG A 210 -7.39 -5.70 16.24
N ARG A 211 -7.79 -6.11 15.07
CA ARG A 211 -6.86 -6.67 14.09
C ARG A 211 -6.21 -5.54 13.28
N VAL A 212 -4.90 -5.56 13.20
CA VAL A 212 -4.13 -4.64 12.35
C VAL A 212 -3.40 -5.48 11.31
N VAL A 213 -3.74 -5.26 10.06
CA VAL A 213 -3.05 -5.86 8.91
C VAL A 213 -2.30 -4.77 8.17
N VAL A 214 -1.02 -4.98 7.91
CA VAL A 214 -0.18 -4.06 7.13
C VAL A 214 0.10 -4.69 5.78
N ALA A 215 -0.28 -4.01 4.72
CA ALA A 215 0.08 -4.32 3.35
C ALA A 215 1.17 -3.35 2.88
N TYR A 216 2.39 -3.82 2.85
CA TYR A 216 3.56 -3.01 2.47
C TYR A 216 4.02 -3.37 1.06
N LEU A 217 3.92 -2.41 0.15
CA LEU A 217 4.45 -2.52 -1.21
C LEU A 217 5.88 -2.02 -1.28
N THR A 218 6.76 -2.80 -1.86
CA THR A 218 8.16 -2.41 -2.05
C THR A 218 8.73 -2.92 -3.37
N TYR A 219 9.89 -2.40 -3.76
CA TYR A 219 10.64 -2.91 -4.90
C TYR A 219 11.36 -4.21 -4.54
N THR A 220 11.58 -5.08 -5.54
CA THR A 220 12.27 -6.37 -5.36
C THR A 220 13.64 -6.20 -4.70
N GLN A 221 14.41 -5.18 -5.10
CA GLN A 221 15.71 -4.93 -4.50
C GLN A 221 15.68 -4.43 -3.05
N SER A 222 14.51 -4.03 -2.54
CA SER A 222 14.36 -3.49 -1.19
C SER A 222 13.67 -4.44 -0.22
N VAL A 223 13.30 -5.65 -0.67
CA VAL A 223 12.55 -6.63 0.16
C VAL A 223 13.30 -6.95 1.45
N SER A 224 14.60 -7.26 1.37
CA SER A 224 15.43 -7.61 2.55
C SER A 224 15.45 -6.48 3.57
N SER A 225 15.75 -5.25 3.13
CA SER A 225 15.81 -4.09 4.03
C SER A 225 14.46 -3.78 4.68
N VAL A 226 13.36 -4.00 3.96
CA VAL A 226 12.00 -3.84 4.50
C VAL A 226 11.70 -4.95 5.51
N ALA A 227 12.05 -6.19 5.21
CA ALA A 227 11.85 -7.31 6.14
C ALA A 227 12.67 -7.12 7.43
N GLU A 228 13.92 -6.67 7.34
CA GLU A 228 14.75 -6.31 8.49
C GLU A 228 14.13 -5.19 9.33
N MET A 229 13.60 -4.16 8.67
CA MET A 229 12.88 -3.08 9.37
C MET A 229 11.68 -3.63 10.16
N PHE A 230 10.89 -4.51 9.56
CA PHE A 230 9.73 -5.10 10.21
C PHE A 230 10.10 -6.09 11.33
N ALA A 231 11.22 -6.80 11.22
CA ALA A 231 11.72 -7.71 12.25
C ALA A 231 12.02 -6.99 13.59
N ALA A 232 12.25 -5.68 13.56
CA ALA A 232 12.42 -4.86 14.77
C ALA A 232 11.13 -4.68 15.58
N PHE A 233 9.96 -5.01 14.99
CA PHE A 233 8.65 -4.85 15.64
C PHE A 233 8.07 -6.20 16.03
N GLY A 234 8.41 -6.71 17.23
CA GLY A 234 8.04 -8.05 17.70
C GLY A 234 6.53 -8.32 17.80
N TRP A 235 5.68 -7.29 17.70
CA TRP A 235 4.23 -7.41 17.66
C TRP A 235 3.67 -7.66 16.25
N LEU A 236 4.52 -7.54 15.20
CA LEU A 236 4.15 -7.79 13.81
C LEU A 236 4.67 -9.16 13.37
N ARG A 237 3.78 -10.00 12.89
CA ARG A 237 4.10 -11.29 12.31
C ARG A 237 3.90 -11.25 10.80
N LEU A 238 4.90 -11.70 10.04
CA LEU A 238 4.76 -11.86 8.60
C LEU A 238 3.69 -12.92 8.31
N LEU A 239 2.61 -12.52 7.66
CA LEU A 239 1.56 -13.44 7.21
C LEU A 239 1.92 -14.07 5.87
N ARG A 240 2.38 -13.22 4.94
CA ARG A 240 2.55 -13.64 3.56
C ARG A 240 3.49 -12.68 2.83
N TYR A 241 4.27 -13.25 1.94
CA TYR A 241 5.06 -12.54 0.95
C TYR A 241 4.52 -12.91 -0.44
N GLU A 242 4.34 -11.92 -1.28
CA GLU A 242 3.88 -12.14 -2.65
C GLU A 242 4.65 -11.28 -3.65
N GLU A 243 5.20 -11.94 -4.64
CA GLU A 243 5.85 -11.31 -5.76
C GLU A 243 4.80 -10.79 -6.74
N SER A 244 4.91 -9.51 -7.12
CA SER A 244 4.04 -8.96 -8.14
C SER A 244 4.30 -9.59 -9.50
N ILE A 245 3.31 -9.48 -10.38
CA ILE A 245 3.25 -10.08 -11.73
C ILE A 245 4.50 -9.88 -12.56
N ARG A 246 5.21 -8.78 -12.35
CA ARG A 246 6.38 -8.37 -13.17
C ARG A 246 7.71 -8.53 -12.44
N GLY A 247 7.71 -9.09 -11.21
CA GLY A 247 8.91 -9.23 -10.39
C GLY A 247 9.60 -7.89 -10.06
N ARG A 248 8.91 -6.76 -10.26
CA ARG A 248 9.41 -5.43 -9.93
C ARG A 248 8.98 -5.00 -8.54
N TYR A 249 7.78 -5.37 -8.16
CA TYR A 249 7.15 -5.03 -6.90
C TYR A 249 6.86 -6.29 -6.10
N ASN A 250 6.87 -6.15 -4.78
CA ASN A 250 6.55 -7.23 -3.87
C ASN A 250 5.68 -6.70 -2.75
N TRP A 251 4.74 -7.54 -2.34
CA TRP A 251 3.92 -7.31 -1.17
C TRP A 251 4.45 -8.09 0.01
N LEU A 252 4.62 -7.41 1.13
CA LEU A 252 4.81 -8.02 2.44
C LEU A 252 3.56 -7.72 3.26
N PHE A 253 2.90 -8.77 3.72
CA PHE A 253 1.71 -8.66 4.56
C PHE A 253 2.07 -9.06 5.97
N TYR A 254 1.83 -8.14 6.90
CA TYR A 254 2.05 -8.38 8.32
C TYR A 254 0.73 -8.28 9.08
N GLU A 255 0.61 -9.04 10.15
CA GLU A 255 -0.51 -8.94 11.09
C GLU A 255 0.03 -8.59 12.47
N GLY A 256 -0.66 -7.67 13.14
CA GLY A 256 -0.40 -7.38 14.53
C GLY A 256 -0.87 -8.53 15.42
N THR A 257 0.03 -9.05 16.22
CA THR A 257 -0.29 -10.01 17.27
C THR A 257 -0.44 -9.27 18.58
N PRO A 258 -1.55 -9.44 19.36
CA PRO A 258 -1.65 -8.89 20.69
C PRO A 258 -0.44 -9.33 21.50
N THR A 259 0.18 -8.39 22.21
CA THR A 259 1.20 -8.76 23.21
C THR A 259 0.52 -9.52 24.33
N ALA A 260 1.04 -10.71 24.64
CA ALA A 260 0.53 -11.58 25.68
C ALA A 260 0.75 -10.98 27.07
#